data_2228b370144f826eb4a045c78a720a07
#
_entry.id   2228b370144f826eb4a045c78a720a07
#
_cell.length_a   1.000
_cell.length_b   1.000
_cell.length_c   1.000
_cell.angle_alpha   90.00
_cell.angle_beta   90.00
_cell.angle_gamma   90.00
#
_symmetry.space_group_name_H-M   'P 1'
#
loop_
_entity.id
_entity.type
_entity.pdbx_description
1 polymer ?
#
loop_
_entity_poly.entity_id
_entity_poly.type
_entity_poly.pdbx_seq_one_letter_code
_entity_poly.pdbx_strand_id
1 'polypeptide(L)'
;MFREVVGEDAPRETGDTMADTASHTPRSRGVLFVHSAPRALCPHIEWAAGSALGQAVNFDWSEQPILKGAQRAEFYWEGPAGTAAALASSLQGWDHLRYEVTEDPSLGNDGARYMHTPSLGIFFGMTDQAGNLVVAEDRIRYAIEVAGNDAAELQRELRVALGAAWDDELEPFRHASDLSSLVWLHRVGEY
;
A
#
# COMPACT_ATOMS: atom_id res chain seq x y z
N MET A 1 -14.69 71.08 48.09
CA MET A 1 -15.75 70.82 47.12
C MET A 1 -15.13 69.97 46.04
N PHE A 2 -15.01 68.68 46.30
CA PHE A 2 -14.38 67.71 45.39
C PHE A 2 -15.46 66.91 44.71
N ARG A 3 -15.39 66.87 43.39
CA ARG A 3 -16.33 66.17 42.51
C ARG A 3 -15.71 64.83 42.15
N GLU A 4 -16.30 63.76 42.56
CA GLU A 4 -15.98 62.40 42.30
C GLU A 4 -16.32 62.03 40.82
N VAL A 5 -15.35 61.54 40.08
CA VAL A 5 -15.55 61.04 38.71
C VAL A 5 -15.63 59.52 38.79
N VAL A 6 -16.83 59.03 38.56
CA VAL A 6 -17.14 57.59 38.45
C VAL A 6 -16.54 57.08 37.14
N GLY A 7 -15.59 56.15 37.20
CA GLY A 7 -15.04 55.41 36.07
C GLY A 7 -16.02 54.29 35.68
N GLU A 8 -16.39 54.34 34.40
CA GLU A 8 -17.25 53.34 33.72
C GLU A 8 -16.42 52.10 33.39
N ASP A 9 -16.78 50.98 33.98
CA ASP A 9 -16.15 49.69 33.78
C ASP A 9 -16.74 49.05 32.49
N ALA A 10 -15.87 48.99 31.45
CA ALA A 10 -16.21 48.30 30.21
C ALA A 10 -16.06 46.77 30.38
N PRO A 11 -16.98 45.92 29.95
CA PRO A 11 -16.82 44.49 30.03
C PRO A 11 -15.76 44.00 29.02
N ARG A 12 -14.73 43.33 29.53
CA ARG A 12 -13.76 42.57 28.72
C ARG A 12 -14.46 41.39 28.11
N GLU A 13 -14.73 41.42 26.85
CA GLU A 13 -15.07 40.23 26.04
C GLU A 13 -13.85 39.31 25.98
N THR A 14 -13.85 38.28 26.79
CA THR A 14 -12.99 37.11 26.61
C THR A 14 -13.56 36.28 25.45
N GLY A 15 -13.17 36.66 24.25
CA GLY A 15 -13.36 35.80 23.08
C GLY A 15 -12.46 34.59 23.17
N ASP A 16 -12.93 33.55 23.82
CA ASP A 16 -12.32 32.22 23.78
C ASP A 16 -12.63 31.58 22.42
N THR A 17 -11.83 31.96 21.43
CA THR A 17 -11.83 31.28 20.14
C THR A 17 -11.06 29.96 20.34
N MET A 18 -11.77 28.99 20.90
CA MET A 18 -11.35 27.60 20.75
C MET A 18 -11.34 27.29 19.25
N ALA A 19 -10.16 27.42 18.64
CA ALA A 19 -9.91 26.86 17.34
C ALA A 19 -10.15 25.37 17.46
N ASP A 20 -11.27 24.91 16.88
CA ASP A 20 -11.60 23.52 16.65
C ASP A 20 -10.51 22.95 15.72
N THR A 21 -9.43 22.50 16.33
CA THR A 21 -8.39 21.69 15.66
C THR A 21 -9.02 20.31 15.47
N ALA A 22 -10.02 20.23 14.61
CA ALA A 22 -10.42 18.94 14.03
C ALA A 22 -9.13 18.36 13.45
N SER A 23 -8.59 17.32 14.10
CA SER A 23 -7.44 16.56 13.66
C SER A 23 -7.81 15.93 12.31
N HIS A 24 -7.52 16.64 11.24
CA HIS A 24 -7.76 16.18 9.88
C HIS A 24 -6.75 15.06 9.63
N THR A 25 -7.15 13.83 9.86
CA THR A 25 -6.34 12.68 9.48
C THR A 25 -6.09 12.76 7.98
N PRO A 26 -4.83 12.86 7.51
CA PRO A 26 -4.54 12.93 6.09
C PRO A 26 -5.20 11.77 5.37
N ARG A 27 -5.86 12.05 4.25
CA ARG A 27 -6.41 11.01 3.38
C ARG A 27 -5.37 10.61 2.35
N SER A 28 -5.32 9.35 2.05
CA SER A 28 -4.52 8.75 1.01
C SER A 28 -5.39 7.85 0.13
N ARG A 29 -4.82 7.40 -0.97
CA ARG A 29 -5.43 6.46 -1.90
C ARG A 29 -4.38 5.48 -2.36
N GLY A 30 -4.82 4.40 -2.97
CA GLY A 30 -3.91 3.42 -3.50
C GLY A 30 -4.65 2.27 -4.18
N VAL A 31 -3.93 1.21 -4.42
CA VAL A 31 -4.46 0.03 -5.11
C VAL A 31 -4.11 -1.22 -4.31
N LEU A 32 -5.07 -2.13 -4.20
CA LEU A 32 -4.85 -3.51 -3.79
C LEU A 32 -4.90 -4.39 -5.05
N PHE A 33 -3.77 -4.97 -5.41
CA PHE A 33 -3.66 -6.00 -6.44
C PHE A 33 -3.69 -7.38 -5.77
N VAL A 34 -4.72 -8.16 -6.02
CA VAL A 34 -4.70 -9.59 -5.73
C VAL A 34 -4.23 -10.30 -6.98
N HIS A 35 -2.98 -10.72 -7.02
CA HIS A 35 -2.38 -11.38 -8.17
C HIS A 35 -2.83 -12.83 -8.32
N SER A 36 -2.97 -13.54 -7.21
CA SER A 36 -3.56 -14.88 -7.22
C SER A 36 -4.18 -15.23 -5.87
N ALA A 37 -5.42 -15.69 -5.91
CA ALA A 37 -6.14 -16.23 -4.76
C ALA A 37 -6.95 -17.47 -5.16
N PRO A 38 -7.03 -18.52 -4.34
CA PRO A 38 -8.00 -19.58 -4.55
C PRO A 38 -9.42 -19.02 -4.60
N ARG A 39 -10.23 -19.45 -5.56
CA ARG A 39 -11.60 -18.94 -5.75
C ARG A 39 -12.45 -19.00 -4.47
N ALA A 40 -12.25 -20.01 -3.66
CA ALA A 40 -12.96 -20.15 -2.38
C ALA A 40 -12.64 -19.06 -1.37
N LEU A 41 -11.50 -18.39 -1.49
CA LEU A 41 -11.07 -17.33 -0.59
C LEU A 41 -11.56 -15.92 -1.02
N CYS A 42 -12.03 -15.74 -2.25
CA CYS A 42 -12.44 -14.43 -2.76
C CYS A 42 -13.42 -13.68 -1.83
N PRO A 43 -14.52 -14.29 -1.33
CA PRO A 43 -15.43 -13.59 -0.41
C PRO A 43 -14.77 -13.22 0.93
N HIS A 44 -13.81 -14.03 1.40
CA HIS A 44 -13.10 -13.76 2.64
C HIS A 44 -12.08 -12.62 2.48
N ILE A 45 -11.45 -12.50 1.30
CA ILE A 45 -10.56 -11.38 0.96
C ILE A 45 -11.35 -10.07 0.92
N GLU A 46 -12.52 -10.07 0.28
CA GLU A 46 -13.42 -8.90 0.28
C GLU A 46 -13.85 -8.51 1.70
N TRP A 47 -14.20 -9.50 2.53
CA TRP A 47 -14.55 -9.24 3.92
C TRP A 47 -13.38 -8.64 4.72
N ALA A 48 -12.17 -9.19 4.57
CA ALA A 48 -10.97 -8.69 5.25
C ALA A 48 -10.60 -7.28 4.79
N ALA A 49 -10.63 -7.02 3.48
CA ALA A 49 -10.39 -5.70 2.91
C ALA A 49 -11.46 -4.70 3.36
N GLY A 50 -12.73 -5.09 3.34
CA GLY A 50 -13.85 -4.28 3.80
C GLY A 50 -13.73 -3.91 5.27
N SER A 51 -13.28 -4.84 6.11
CA SER A 51 -13.02 -4.57 7.53
C SER A 51 -11.91 -3.54 7.72
N ALA A 52 -10.82 -3.63 6.94
CA ALA A 52 -9.72 -2.66 7.00
C ALA A 52 -10.13 -1.27 6.50
N LEU A 53 -11.01 -1.21 5.50
CA LEU A 53 -11.52 0.03 4.92
C LEU A 53 -12.73 0.62 5.67
N GLY A 54 -13.32 -0.11 6.62
CA GLY A 54 -14.52 0.31 7.35
C GLY A 54 -15.79 0.35 6.50
N GLN A 55 -15.82 -0.32 5.34
CA GLN A 55 -16.95 -0.37 4.42
C GLN A 55 -16.98 -1.69 3.66
N ALA A 56 -18.17 -2.12 3.23
CA ALA A 56 -18.27 -3.29 2.38
C ALA A 56 -17.64 -3.01 0.99
N VAL A 57 -16.89 -3.98 0.49
CA VAL A 57 -16.25 -3.92 -0.83
C VAL A 57 -16.61 -5.14 -1.65
N ASN A 58 -16.63 -4.98 -2.96
CA ASN A 58 -16.73 -6.06 -3.93
C ASN A 58 -15.62 -5.89 -4.96
N PHE A 59 -14.93 -6.97 -5.27
CA PHE A 59 -13.85 -6.98 -6.26
C PHE A 59 -14.35 -7.52 -7.60
N ASP A 60 -13.82 -7.00 -8.68
CA ASP A 60 -14.06 -7.53 -10.01
C ASP A 60 -13.05 -8.66 -10.29
N TRP A 61 -13.48 -9.89 -9.92
CA TRP A 61 -12.65 -11.07 -10.02
C TRP A 61 -12.58 -11.60 -11.44
N SER A 62 -11.38 -11.90 -11.90
CA SER A 62 -11.08 -12.58 -13.16
C SER A 62 -10.18 -13.79 -12.94
N GLU A 63 -10.16 -14.72 -13.90
CA GLU A 63 -9.27 -15.88 -13.81
C GLU A 63 -7.81 -15.47 -13.92
N GLN A 64 -6.95 -16.09 -13.10
CA GLN A 64 -5.51 -15.94 -13.20
C GLN A 64 -4.96 -16.93 -14.25
N PRO A 65 -4.44 -16.46 -15.43
CA PRO A 65 -4.05 -17.35 -16.52
C PRO A 65 -2.91 -18.29 -16.19
N ILE A 66 -2.01 -17.90 -15.28
CA ILE A 66 -0.81 -18.68 -14.94
C ILE A 66 -1.12 -19.79 -13.95
N LEU A 67 -2.10 -19.58 -13.06
CA LEU A 67 -2.42 -20.54 -12.00
C LEU A 67 -3.86 -21.01 -12.11
N LYS A 68 -4.06 -22.21 -12.66
CA LYS A 68 -5.40 -22.79 -12.86
C LYS A 68 -6.21 -22.83 -11.56
N GLY A 69 -7.42 -22.29 -11.60
CA GLY A 69 -8.34 -22.25 -10.47
C GLY A 69 -8.12 -21.09 -9.51
N ALA A 70 -7.10 -20.26 -9.77
CA ALA A 70 -6.89 -19.01 -9.04
C ALA A 70 -7.65 -17.86 -9.70
N GLN A 71 -7.97 -16.85 -8.89
CA GLN A 71 -8.59 -15.60 -9.29
C GLN A 71 -7.62 -14.44 -9.05
N ARG A 72 -7.78 -13.37 -9.79
CA ARG A 72 -7.09 -12.08 -9.63
C ARG A 72 -8.09 -10.94 -9.60
N ALA A 73 -7.72 -9.85 -8.94
CA ALA A 73 -8.51 -8.62 -8.91
C ALA A 73 -7.61 -7.41 -8.70
N GLU A 74 -8.09 -6.27 -9.13
CA GLU A 74 -7.52 -4.95 -8.87
C GLU A 74 -8.59 -4.09 -8.22
N PHE A 75 -8.26 -3.50 -7.08
CA PHE A 75 -9.21 -2.71 -6.31
C PHE A 75 -8.59 -1.38 -5.87
N TYR A 76 -9.16 -0.29 -6.37
CA TYR A 76 -8.77 1.07 -6.00
C TYR A 76 -9.45 1.47 -4.69
N TRP A 77 -8.68 2.00 -3.77
CA TRP A 77 -9.19 2.39 -2.45
C TRP A 77 -8.81 3.83 -2.08
N GLU A 78 -9.63 4.44 -1.24
CA GLU A 78 -9.35 5.70 -0.55
C GLU A 78 -9.62 5.54 0.94
N GLY A 79 -8.75 6.12 1.78
CA GLY A 79 -8.87 5.99 3.23
C GLY A 79 -7.94 6.96 3.98
N PRO A 80 -7.88 6.87 5.30
CA PRO A 80 -6.86 7.53 6.09
C PRO A 80 -5.46 7.08 5.69
N ALA A 81 -4.45 7.93 5.87
CA ALA A 81 -3.05 7.52 5.72
C ALA A 81 -2.73 6.31 6.62
N GLY A 82 -1.99 5.33 6.07
CA GLY A 82 -1.74 4.04 6.72
C GLY A 82 -2.75 2.94 6.39
N THR A 83 -3.73 3.21 5.54
CA THR A 83 -4.71 2.20 5.09
C THR A 83 -4.05 1.03 4.38
N ALA A 84 -2.96 1.24 3.61
CA ALA A 84 -2.22 0.13 2.99
C ALA A 84 -1.65 -0.84 4.02
N ALA A 85 -1.15 -0.35 5.14
CA ALA A 85 -0.67 -1.19 6.24
C ALA A 85 -1.80 -2.01 6.86
N ALA A 86 -2.98 -1.42 7.05
CA ALA A 86 -4.16 -2.12 7.57
C ALA A 86 -4.63 -3.22 6.61
N LEU A 87 -4.69 -2.92 5.30
CA LEU A 87 -5.02 -3.90 4.25
C LEU A 87 -4.00 -5.05 4.22
N ALA A 88 -2.71 -4.74 4.18
CA ALA A 88 -1.66 -5.74 4.15
C ALA A 88 -1.70 -6.64 5.40
N SER A 89 -1.94 -6.07 6.58
CA SER A 89 -2.07 -6.81 7.83
C SER A 89 -3.32 -7.70 7.86
N SER A 90 -4.44 -7.25 7.30
CA SER A 90 -5.68 -8.03 7.27
C SER A 90 -5.59 -9.25 6.36
N LEU A 91 -4.68 -9.22 5.37
CA LEU A 91 -4.44 -10.28 4.40
C LEU A 91 -3.20 -11.13 4.74
N GLN A 92 -2.46 -10.78 5.78
CA GLN A 92 -1.28 -11.53 6.20
C GLN A 92 -1.66 -12.91 6.77
N GLY A 93 -0.85 -13.93 6.47
CA GLY A 93 -1.05 -15.30 6.99
C GLY A 93 -1.97 -16.17 6.14
N TRP A 94 -2.35 -15.73 4.95
CA TRP A 94 -3.11 -16.53 4.00
C TRP A 94 -2.16 -17.25 3.02
N ASP A 95 -1.82 -18.47 3.26
CA ASP A 95 -0.73 -19.25 2.66
C ASP A 95 -0.75 -19.38 1.12
N HIS A 96 -1.86 -19.03 0.47
CA HIS A 96 -2.01 -19.17 -0.98
C HIS A 96 -2.26 -17.85 -1.70
N LEU A 97 -2.11 -16.73 -0.97
CA LEU A 97 -2.43 -15.41 -1.49
C LEU A 97 -1.15 -14.69 -1.98
N ARG A 98 -1.18 -14.18 -3.21
CA ARG A 98 -0.19 -13.23 -3.74
C ARG A 98 -0.88 -11.89 -3.92
N TYR A 99 -0.34 -10.86 -3.27
CA TYR A 99 -0.93 -9.54 -3.37
C TYR A 99 0.12 -8.43 -3.27
N GLU A 100 -0.23 -7.27 -3.76
CA GLU A 100 0.44 -6.01 -3.53
C GLU A 100 -0.55 -4.97 -3.05
N VAL A 101 -0.12 -4.12 -2.12
CA VAL A 101 -0.87 -2.94 -1.70
C VAL A 101 0.03 -1.73 -1.86
N THR A 102 -0.44 -0.75 -2.61
CA THR A 102 0.22 0.55 -2.73
C THR A 102 -0.57 1.63 -2.01
N GLU A 103 0.13 2.61 -1.48
CA GLU A 103 -0.44 3.84 -0.93
C GLU A 103 0.30 5.03 -1.53
N ASP A 104 -0.45 5.94 -2.14
CA ASP A 104 0.12 7.17 -2.68
C ASP A 104 0.60 8.07 -1.55
N PRO A 105 1.70 8.80 -1.72
CA PRO A 105 2.13 9.81 -0.76
C PRO A 105 1.04 10.85 -0.53
N SER A 106 0.91 11.30 0.70
CA SER A 106 -0.03 12.35 1.09
C SER A 106 0.65 13.39 1.96
N LEU A 107 -0.03 14.49 2.28
CA LEU A 107 0.57 15.57 3.03
C LEU A 107 1.13 15.08 4.39
N GLY A 108 2.45 15.13 4.53
CA GLY A 108 3.16 14.69 5.73
C GLY A 108 3.35 13.17 5.86
N ASN A 109 3.03 12.39 4.82
CA ASN A 109 3.24 10.95 4.80
C ASN A 109 3.84 10.51 3.46
N ASP A 110 4.88 9.70 3.53
CA ASP A 110 5.45 9.01 2.38
C ASP A 110 4.47 7.97 1.84
N GLY A 111 4.66 7.59 0.59
CA GLY A 111 3.95 6.46 0.01
C GLY A 111 4.45 5.13 0.57
N ALA A 112 3.69 4.08 0.34
CA ALA A 112 3.99 2.75 0.82
C ALA A 112 3.71 1.69 -0.25
N ARG A 113 4.53 0.65 -0.27
CA ARG A 113 4.31 -0.55 -1.06
C ARG A 113 4.51 -1.78 -0.20
N TYR A 114 3.50 -2.63 -0.15
CA TYR A 114 3.53 -3.95 0.48
C TYR A 114 3.44 -5.00 -0.61
N MET A 115 4.29 -6.03 -0.54
CA MET A 115 4.25 -7.20 -1.42
C MET A 115 4.16 -8.44 -0.56
N HIS A 116 3.35 -9.41 -0.95
CA HIS A 116 3.22 -10.68 -0.26
C HIS A 116 3.21 -11.84 -1.23
N THR A 117 4.00 -12.86 -0.90
CA THR A 117 3.99 -14.15 -1.56
C THR A 117 3.95 -15.29 -0.54
N PRO A 118 3.42 -16.46 -0.89
CA PRO A 118 3.39 -17.61 0.01
C PRO A 118 4.75 -18.09 0.49
N SER A 119 5.79 -17.93 -0.34
CA SER A 119 7.14 -18.42 -0.07
C SER A 119 7.98 -17.45 0.75
N LEU A 120 7.79 -16.13 0.56
CA LEU A 120 8.64 -15.09 1.12
C LEU A 120 7.96 -14.29 2.24
N GLY A 121 6.64 -14.45 2.41
CA GLY A 121 5.88 -13.62 3.33
C GLY A 121 5.73 -12.19 2.83
N ILE A 122 5.73 -11.23 3.74
CA ILE A 122 5.48 -9.82 3.45
C ILE A 122 6.78 -9.01 3.35
N PHE A 123 6.86 -8.15 2.35
CA PHE A 123 7.85 -7.09 2.18
C PHE A 123 7.15 -5.74 2.34
N PHE A 124 7.87 -4.79 2.93
CA PHE A 124 7.45 -3.39 3.03
C PHE A 124 8.56 -2.47 2.51
N GLY A 125 8.19 -1.49 1.69
CA GLY A 125 9.06 -0.41 1.27
C GLY A 125 8.31 0.92 1.24
N MET A 126 8.98 1.99 1.64
CA MET A 126 8.49 3.37 1.42
C MET A 126 8.65 3.73 -0.06
N THR A 127 7.77 4.60 -0.55
CA THR A 127 7.85 5.12 -1.92
C THR A 127 7.85 6.63 -1.92
N ASP A 128 8.57 7.22 -2.89
CA ASP A 128 8.53 8.66 -3.16
C ASP A 128 7.26 9.05 -3.96
N GLN A 129 7.12 10.33 -4.27
CA GLN A 129 5.99 10.85 -5.05
C GLN A 129 5.90 10.32 -6.48
N ALA A 130 6.98 9.77 -7.01
CA ALA A 130 7.02 9.14 -8.34
C ALA A 130 6.75 7.62 -8.28
N GLY A 131 6.56 7.06 -7.07
CA GLY A 131 6.36 5.63 -6.84
C GLY A 131 7.66 4.81 -6.79
N ASN A 132 8.84 5.45 -6.75
CA ASN A 132 10.10 4.74 -6.59
C ASN A 132 10.26 4.28 -5.15
N LEU A 133 10.80 3.06 -4.95
CA LEU A 133 11.20 2.59 -3.62
C LEU A 133 12.33 3.46 -3.06
N VAL A 134 12.15 3.88 -1.81
CA VAL A 134 13.14 4.62 -1.04
C VAL A 134 13.82 3.66 -0.06
N VAL A 135 15.11 3.48 -0.21
CA VAL A 135 15.92 2.66 0.71
C VAL A 135 16.51 3.56 1.78
N ALA A 136 16.23 3.26 3.04
CA ALA A 136 16.75 4.01 4.17
C ALA A 136 18.28 3.94 4.24
N GLU A 137 18.91 5.04 4.67
CA GLU A 137 20.38 5.18 4.70
C GLU A 137 21.05 4.10 5.56
N ASP A 138 20.47 3.76 6.69
CA ASP A 138 20.97 2.71 7.59
C ASP A 138 21.01 1.33 6.90
N ARG A 139 20.03 1.04 6.06
CA ARG A 139 19.99 -0.18 5.27
C ARG A 139 21.11 -0.23 4.23
N ILE A 140 21.41 0.91 3.59
CA ILE A 140 22.53 1.01 2.64
C ILE A 140 23.86 0.86 3.39
N ARG A 141 24.02 1.50 4.56
CA ARG A 141 25.20 1.36 5.40
C ARG A 141 25.44 -0.10 5.81
N TYR A 142 24.38 -0.78 6.26
CA TYR A 142 24.42 -2.19 6.59
C TYR A 142 24.91 -3.04 5.40
N ALA A 143 24.35 -2.81 4.19
CA ALA A 143 24.77 -3.55 3.00
C ALA A 143 26.26 -3.37 2.68
N ILE A 144 26.79 -2.16 2.82
CA ILE A 144 28.20 -1.85 2.62
C ILE A 144 29.07 -2.54 3.68
N GLU A 145 28.67 -2.50 4.94
CA GLU A 145 29.42 -3.10 6.05
C GLU A 145 29.51 -4.62 5.91
N VAL A 146 28.39 -5.29 5.62
CA VAL A 146 28.33 -6.74 5.44
C VAL A 146 29.13 -7.18 4.22
N ALA A 147 29.03 -6.46 3.12
CA ALA A 147 29.73 -6.81 1.88
C ALA A 147 31.24 -6.58 1.95
N GLY A 148 31.70 -5.61 2.74
CA GLY A 148 33.12 -5.25 2.75
C GLY A 148 33.63 -4.92 1.35
N ASN A 149 34.52 -5.76 0.80
CA ASN A 149 35.05 -5.61 -0.56
C ASN A 149 34.42 -6.58 -1.59
N ASP A 150 33.39 -7.33 -1.19
CA ASP A 150 32.71 -8.27 -2.10
C ASP A 150 31.55 -7.57 -2.84
N ALA A 151 31.76 -7.29 -4.12
CA ALA A 151 30.77 -6.64 -4.96
C ALA A 151 29.51 -7.50 -5.19
N ALA A 152 29.65 -8.84 -5.22
CA ALA A 152 28.50 -9.73 -5.40
C ALA A 152 27.62 -9.73 -4.14
N GLU A 153 28.24 -9.71 -2.96
CA GLU A 153 27.55 -9.60 -1.69
C GLU A 153 26.81 -8.25 -1.56
N LEU A 154 27.47 -7.14 -1.95
CA LEU A 154 26.83 -5.82 -1.98
C LEU A 154 25.60 -5.81 -2.88
N GLN A 155 25.73 -6.38 -4.08
CA GLN A 155 24.60 -6.47 -5.00
C GLN A 155 23.46 -7.31 -4.42
N ARG A 156 23.76 -8.40 -3.74
CA ARG A 156 22.78 -9.25 -3.07
C ARG A 156 22.01 -8.48 -1.98
N GLU A 157 22.73 -7.78 -1.10
CA GLU A 157 22.13 -7.00 -0.01
C GLU A 157 21.25 -5.85 -0.54
N LEU A 158 21.68 -5.15 -1.58
CA LEU A 158 20.88 -4.10 -2.22
C LEU A 158 19.62 -4.67 -2.88
N ARG A 159 19.71 -5.82 -3.54
CA ARG A 159 18.53 -6.51 -4.09
C ARG A 159 17.52 -6.92 -2.99
N VAL A 160 18.02 -7.37 -1.82
CA VAL A 160 17.16 -7.66 -0.66
C VAL A 160 16.48 -6.38 -0.16
N ALA A 161 17.22 -5.27 -0.06
CA ALA A 161 16.68 -3.99 0.38
C ALA A 161 15.59 -3.45 -0.56
N LEU A 162 15.69 -3.75 -1.85
CA LEU A 162 14.71 -3.38 -2.89
C LEU A 162 13.54 -4.37 -3.02
N GLY A 163 13.51 -5.46 -2.27
CA GLY A 163 12.46 -6.46 -2.38
C GLY A 163 12.49 -7.28 -3.67
N ALA A 164 13.68 -7.40 -4.32
CA ALA A 164 13.81 -8.01 -5.64
C ALA A 164 13.29 -9.45 -5.71
N ALA A 165 13.39 -10.23 -4.62
CA ALA A 165 12.87 -11.60 -4.60
C ALA A 165 11.34 -11.66 -4.71
N TRP A 166 10.63 -10.71 -4.09
CA TRP A 166 9.18 -10.56 -4.22
C TRP A 166 8.80 -10.11 -5.63
N ASP A 167 9.53 -9.15 -6.19
CA ASP A 167 9.33 -8.72 -7.58
C ASP A 167 9.52 -9.86 -8.55
N ASP A 168 10.61 -10.63 -8.44
CA ASP A 168 10.90 -11.79 -9.29
C ASP A 168 9.78 -12.85 -9.21
N GLU A 169 9.19 -13.08 -8.02
CA GLU A 169 8.08 -14.03 -7.85
C GLU A 169 6.74 -13.49 -8.35
N LEU A 170 6.47 -12.20 -8.23
CA LEU A 170 5.19 -11.58 -8.61
C LEU A 170 5.13 -11.19 -10.09
N GLU A 171 6.27 -10.94 -10.73
CA GLU A 171 6.35 -10.47 -12.12
C GLU A 171 5.54 -11.31 -13.12
N PRO A 172 5.60 -12.66 -13.10
CA PRO A 172 4.79 -13.47 -14.00
C PRO A 172 3.28 -13.24 -13.85
N PHE A 173 2.82 -12.96 -12.61
CA PHE A 173 1.41 -12.76 -12.31
C PHE A 173 0.91 -11.37 -12.70
N ARG A 174 1.77 -10.35 -12.67
CA ARG A 174 1.44 -8.97 -13.08
C ARG A 174 1.12 -8.91 -14.57
N HIS A 175 1.94 -9.55 -15.42
CA HIS A 175 1.81 -9.54 -16.88
C HIS A 175 0.85 -10.61 -17.43
N ALA A 176 0.17 -11.35 -16.58
CA ALA A 176 -0.74 -12.40 -17.00
C ALA A 176 -1.89 -11.94 -17.90
N SER A 177 -2.31 -10.66 -17.78
CA SER A 177 -3.33 -10.06 -18.66
C SER A 177 -2.82 -9.84 -20.08
N ASP A 178 -1.56 -9.49 -20.23
CA ASP A 178 -0.95 -9.23 -21.55
C ASP A 178 -0.75 -10.53 -22.32
N LEU A 179 -0.39 -11.61 -21.63
CA LEU A 179 -0.27 -12.95 -22.19
C LEU A 179 -1.61 -13.50 -22.67
N SER A 180 -2.72 -13.22 -21.97
CA SER A 180 -4.05 -13.67 -22.38
C SER A 180 -4.52 -12.98 -23.67
N SER A 181 -4.17 -11.72 -23.88
CA SER A 181 -4.45 -10.99 -25.11
C SER A 181 -3.62 -11.50 -26.31
N LEU A 182 -2.36 -11.89 -26.08
CA LEU A 182 -1.50 -12.47 -27.11
C LEU A 182 -1.96 -13.87 -27.56
N VAL A 183 -2.42 -14.71 -26.61
CA VAL A 183 -2.97 -16.04 -26.93
C VAL A 183 -4.27 -15.91 -27.71
N TRP A 184 -5.08 -14.89 -27.46
CA TRP A 184 -6.31 -14.64 -28.20
C TRP A 184 -6.03 -14.21 -29.65
N LEU A 185 -5.03 -13.37 -29.88
CA LEU A 185 -4.60 -12.92 -31.21
C LEU A 185 -4.03 -14.08 -32.06
N HIS A 186 -3.36 -15.08 -31.46
CA HIS A 186 -2.88 -16.26 -32.16
C HIS A 186 -4.03 -17.22 -32.58
N ARG A 187 -5.11 -17.28 -31.79
CA ARG A 187 -6.29 -18.12 -32.15
C ARG A 187 -7.17 -17.56 -33.26
N VAL A 188 -7.13 -16.25 -33.48
CA VAL A 188 -7.94 -15.58 -34.52
C VAL A 188 -7.26 -15.64 -35.88
N GLY A 189 -5.98 -16.01 -35.96
CA GLY A 189 -5.20 -16.13 -37.22
C GLY A 189 -5.21 -17.51 -37.88
N GLU A 190 -5.92 -18.51 -37.31
CA GLU A 190 -6.03 -19.86 -37.87
C GLU A 190 -7.44 -20.13 -38.42
N TYR A 191 -7.92 -19.30 -39.38
CA TYR A 191 -9.05 -19.59 -40.25
C TYR A 191 -8.72 -19.29 -41.68
#